data_4432a4e5860162f53265a1841c161a87
#
_entry.id   4432a4e5860162f53265a1841c161a87
#
_cell.length_a   1.000
_cell.length_b   1.000
_cell.length_c   1.000
_cell.angle_alpha   90.00
_cell.angle_beta   90.00
_cell.angle_gamma   90.00
#
_symmetry.space_group_name_H-M   'P 1'
#
loop_
_entity.id
_entity.type
_entity.pdbx_description
1 polymer ?
#
loop_
_entity_poly.entity_id
_entity_poly.type
_entity_poly.pdbx_seq_one_letter_code
_entity_poly.pdbx_strand_id
1 'polypeptide(L)'
;MIRVGILASGLALRLGLREVFQDLTDVEVSTEAADPEGLPSVDVLVLTSVDYLADLGEEPPPLLLLTDELEDATKMADYPVWGVLSPNAGSEELAVALRALAEGLWVGSPVLVQNLLEQHTLPDLEEAELVADPLTEREHEVLQLVAEGLANKQIALSLNISEHTVKFHLSSLYAKLGVTSRTEAVRAGARRGWVVL
;
A
#
# COMPACT_ATOMS: atom_id res chain seq x y z
N MET A 1 -5.90 16.51 16.02
CA MET A 1 -4.66 17.19 15.60
C MET A 1 -3.73 16.12 15.14
N ILE A 2 -3.29 16.16 13.88
CA ILE A 2 -2.38 15.18 13.26
C ILE A 2 -0.95 15.63 13.54
N ARG A 3 -0.18 14.78 14.22
CA ARG A 3 1.23 15.05 14.51
C ARG A 3 2.08 14.63 13.32
N VAL A 4 2.78 15.56 12.71
CA VAL A 4 3.60 15.34 11.52
C VAL A 4 5.07 15.46 11.86
N GLY A 5 5.87 14.49 11.39
CA GLY A 5 7.32 14.58 11.33
C GLY A 5 7.78 14.98 9.92
N ILE A 6 8.80 15.79 9.82
CA ILE A 6 9.44 16.16 8.54
C ILE A 6 10.86 15.63 8.53
N LEU A 7 11.17 14.82 7.53
CA LEU A 7 12.49 14.25 7.32
C LEU A 7 13.05 14.70 5.97
N ALA A 8 13.96 15.65 6.03
CA ALA A 8 14.59 16.26 4.86
C ALA A 8 16.02 16.71 5.17
N SER A 9 16.98 16.41 4.31
CA SER A 9 18.39 16.77 4.50
C SER A 9 18.63 18.30 4.41
N GLY A 10 17.87 18.98 3.53
CA GLY A 10 17.99 20.42 3.31
C GLY A 10 17.25 21.25 4.35
N LEU A 11 17.93 22.13 5.07
CA LEU A 11 17.31 23.04 6.04
C LEU A 11 16.21 23.92 5.41
N ALA A 12 16.46 24.46 4.22
CA ALA A 12 15.49 25.31 3.53
C ALA A 12 14.18 24.56 3.22
N LEU A 13 14.29 23.27 2.86
CA LEU A 13 13.14 22.43 2.56
C LEU A 13 12.34 22.11 3.83
N ARG A 14 13.02 21.80 4.95
CA ARG A 14 12.35 21.61 6.24
C ARG A 14 11.56 22.86 6.66
N LEU A 15 12.21 24.03 6.60
CA LEU A 15 11.56 25.29 6.95
C LEU A 15 10.38 25.64 6.03
N GLY A 16 10.51 25.36 4.72
CA GLY A 16 9.41 25.56 3.76
C GLY A 16 8.21 24.65 4.05
N LEU A 17 8.44 23.37 4.28
CA LEU A 17 7.37 22.43 4.64
C LEU A 17 6.72 22.78 5.97
N ARG A 18 7.52 23.17 6.95
CA ARG A 18 7.00 23.62 8.24
C ARG A 18 6.06 24.81 8.08
N GLU A 19 6.45 25.82 7.31
CA GLU A 19 5.62 27.01 7.06
C GLU A 19 4.29 26.61 6.42
N VAL A 20 4.32 25.73 5.41
CA VAL A 20 3.11 25.22 4.77
C VAL A 20 2.20 24.48 5.75
N PHE A 21 2.76 23.65 6.64
CA PHE A 21 1.97 22.87 7.58
C PHE A 21 1.45 23.69 8.76
N GLN A 22 2.13 24.77 9.17
CA GLN A 22 1.65 25.68 10.23
C GLN A 22 0.36 26.41 9.86
N ASP A 23 0.10 26.60 8.57
CA ASP A 23 -1.14 27.20 8.08
C ASP A 23 -2.34 26.24 8.16
N LEU A 24 -2.11 24.94 8.41
CA LEU A 24 -3.15 23.92 8.51
C LEU A 24 -3.67 23.80 9.95
N THR A 25 -4.96 24.03 10.15
CA THR A 25 -5.57 24.14 11.48
C THR A 25 -5.61 22.83 12.28
N ASP A 26 -5.50 21.68 11.61
CA ASP A 26 -5.60 20.34 12.19
C ASP A 26 -4.28 19.55 12.13
N VAL A 27 -3.18 20.20 11.75
CA VAL A 27 -1.83 19.61 11.64
C VAL A 27 -0.90 20.31 12.64
N GLU A 28 -0.05 19.51 13.28
CA GLU A 28 1.01 19.98 14.17
C GLU A 28 2.35 19.37 13.76
N VAL A 29 3.32 20.20 13.43
CA VAL A 29 4.69 19.74 13.17
C VAL A 29 5.37 19.44 14.49
N SER A 30 5.47 18.16 14.83
CA SER A 30 6.03 17.68 16.09
C SER A 30 7.56 17.54 16.04
N THR A 31 8.13 17.29 14.87
CA THR A 31 9.57 17.12 14.69
C THR A 31 10.02 17.47 13.28
N GLU A 32 11.27 17.93 13.19
CA GLU A 32 11.98 18.17 11.94
C GLU A 32 13.41 17.64 12.09
N ALA A 33 13.81 16.74 11.21
CA ALA A 33 15.12 16.11 11.27
C ALA A 33 15.79 16.03 9.89
N ALA A 34 17.10 15.89 9.90
CA ALA A 34 17.90 15.62 8.71
C ALA A 34 18.14 14.12 8.49
N ASP A 35 17.96 13.33 9.55
CA ASP A 35 18.10 11.89 9.58
C ASP A 35 17.01 11.27 10.46
N PRO A 36 16.69 9.98 10.30
CA PRO A 36 15.62 9.31 11.03
C PRO A 36 15.98 8.93 12.48
N GLU A 37 17.21 9.16 12.94
CA GLU A 37 17.66 8.72 14.25
C GLU A 37 16.94 9.47 15.38
N GLY A 38 16.27 8.75 16.26
CA GLY A 38 15.64 9.32 17.45
C GLY A 38 14.34 10.10 17.18
N LEU A 39 13.69 9.88 16.04
CA LEU A 39 12.39 10.49 15.75
C LEU A 39 11.34 10.13 16.81
N PRO A 40 10.59 11.11 17.33
CA PRO A 40 9.46 10.84 18.21
C PRO A 40 8.33 10.16 17.44
N SER A 41 7.40 9.54 18.16
CA SER A 41 6.19 8.98 17.55
C SER A 41 5.34 10.10 16.94
N VAL A 42 5.02 9.94 15.64
CA VAL A 42 4.18 10.85 14.85
C VAL A 42 3.05 10.07 14.19
N ASP A 43 2.01 10.76 13.76
CA ASP A 43 0.88 10.14 13.08
C ASP A 43 1.13 9.99 11.57
N VAL A 44 1.96 10.87 10.99
CA VAL A 44 2.46 10.79 9.60
C VAL A 44 3.90 11.32 9.54
N LEU A 45 4.76 10.64 8.79
CA LEU A 45 6.12 11.08 8.50
C LEU A 45 6.25 11.50 7.04
N VAL A 46 6.63 12.76 6.82
CA VAL A 46 6.86 13.32 5.47
C VAL A 46 8.33 13.19 5.11
N LEU A 47 8.60 12.53 4.01
CA LEU A 47 9.93 12.24 3.46
C LEU A 47 10.17 13.03 2.18
N THR A 48 11.40 13.49 1.98
CA THR A 48 11.83 14.15 0.73
C THR A 48 12.85 13.34 -0.06
N SER A 49 13.18 12.14 0.41
CA SER A 49 14.02 11.15 -0.29
C SER A 49 13.66 9.75 0.20
N VAL A 50 13.77 8.78 -0.68
CA VAL A 50 13.67 7.35 -0.38
C VAL A 50 14.87 6.80 0.38
N ASP A 51 15.98 7.52 0.41
CA ASP A 51 17.19 7.09 1.14
C ASP A 51 16.91 6.90 2.63
N TYR A 52 15.93 7.63 3.17
CA TYR A 52 15.54 7.50 4.57
C TYR A 52 14.84 6.17 4.91
N LEU A 53 14.25 5.50 3.92
CA LEU A 53 13.48 4.28 4.12
C LEU A 53 14.30 3.15 4.75
N ALA A 54 15.59 3.07 4.41
CA ALA A 54 16.50 2.05 4.93
C ALA A 54 16.73 2.13 6.45
N ASP A 55 16.60 3.34 7.02
CA ASP A 55 16.89 3.64 8.43
C ASP A 55 15.61 3.78 9.27
N LEU A 56 14.42 3.63 8.66
CA LEU A 56 13.16 3.54 9.38
C LEU A 56 13.04 2.16 10.04
N GLY A 57 12.55 2.12 11.27
CA GLY A 57 12.36 0.87 12.01
C GLY A 57 11.38 -0.11 11.34
N GLU A 58 11.17 -1.28 11.95
CA GLU A 58 10.30 -2.34 11.42
C GLU A 58 8.82 -1.92 11.29
N GLU A 59 8.36 -0.98 12.11
CA GLU A 59 6.98 -0.47 12.09
C GLU A 59 6.98 1.07 11.97
N PRO A 60 7.29 1.63 10.80
CA PRO A 60 7.25 3.06 10.61
C PRO A 60 5.81 3.59 10.65
N PRO A 61 5.60 4.86 11.03
CA PRO A 61 4.30 5.51 10.89
C PRO A 61 3.88 5.59 9.41
N PRO A 62 2.63 5.95 9.11
CA PRO A 62 2.20 6.32 7.77
C PRO A 62 3.18 7.29 7.10
N LEU A 63 3.59 7.00 5.86
CA LEU A 63 4.64 7.73 5.14
C LEU A 63 4.06 8.58 4.01
N LEU A 64 4.47 9.84 3.90
CA LEU A 64 4.23 10.69 2.74
C LEU A 64 5.56 11.03 2.07
N LEU A 65 5.81 10.50 0.89
CA LEU A 65 6.98 10.82 0.08
C LEU A 65 6.66 11.96 -0.88
N LEU A 66 7.51 12.97 -0.91
CA LEU A 66 7.44 14.07 -1.87
C LEU A 66 8.46 13.83 -2.98
N THR A 67 7.99 13.32 -4.13
CA THR A 67 8.82 13.02 -5.30
C THR A 67 8.02 13.08 -6.59
N ASP A 68 8.69 13.42 -7.69
CA ASP A 68 8.16 13.28 -9.04
C ASP A 68 8.75 12.04 -9.75
N GLU A 69 9.65 11.30 -9.07
CA GLU A 69 10.33 10.12 -9.62
C GLU A 69 9.49 8.85 -9.39
N LEU A 70 9.13 8.19 -10.49
CA LEU A 70 8.31 6.98 -10.44
C LEU A 70 9.01 5.81 -9.73
N GLU A 71 10.33 5.67 -9.93
CA GLU A 71 11.13 4.64 -9.25
C GLU A 71 11.07 4.77 -7.73
N ASP A 72 11.05 6.00 -7.21
CA ASP A 72 10.95 6.25 -5.77
C ASP A 72 9.56 5.89 -5.25
N ALA A 73 8.51 6.19 -6.02
CA ALA A 73 7.14 5.82 -5.67
C ALA A 73 6.96 4.30 -5.55
N THR A 74 7.64 3.49 -6.38
CA THR A 74 7.54 2.03 -6.31
C THR A 74 8.12 1.46 -5.02
N LYS A 75 9.15 2.09 -4.44
CA LYS A 75 9.76 1.67 -3.16
C LYS A 75 8.83 1.85 -1.96
N MET A 76 7.79 2.69 -2.12
CA MET A 76 6.78 2.89 -1.06
C MET A 76 5.82 1.71 -0.93
N ALA A 77 5.69 0.87 -1.96
CA ALA A 77 4.73 -0.24 -1.99
C ALA A 77 4.98 -1.31 -0.91
N ASP A 78 6.20 -1.38 -0.36
CA ASP A 78 6.56 -2.32 0.71
C ASP A 78 6.04 -1.88 2.09
N TYR A 79 5.50 -0.65 2.21
CA TYR A 79 5.01 -0.09 3.46
C TYR A 79 3.48 -0.22 3.59
N PRO A 80 2.95 -0.43 4.82
CA PRO A 80 1.53 -0.70 5.01
C PRO A 80 0.62 0.48 4.69
N VAL A 81 1.06 1.70 5.00
CA VAL A 81 0.32 2.96 4.73
C VAL A 81 1.28 4.00 4.18
N TRP A 82 1.05 4.41 2.96
CA TRP A 82 1.93 5.35 2.29
C TRP A 82 1.19 6.26 1.30
N GLY A 83 1.84 7.37 0.99
CA GLY A 83 1.40 8.30 -0.04
C GLY A 83 2.57 8.89 -0.81
N VAL A 84 2.31 9.30 -2.03
CA VAL A 84 3.28 9.98 -2.89
C VAL A 84 2.62 11.19 -3.56
N LEU A 85 3.22 12.35 -3.35
CA LEU A 85 2.82 13.60 -3.99
C LEU A 85 4.04 14.27 -4.63
N SER A 86 3.77 15.19 -5.58
CA SER A 86 4.81 16.05 -6.14
C SER A 86 5.42 16.94 -5.05
N PRO A 87 6.73 17.22 -5.10
CA PRO A 87 7.37 18.23 -4.24
C PRO A 87 6.75 19.64 -4.40
N ASN A 88 6.01 19.86 -5.49
CA ASN A 88 5.30 21.10 -5.78
C ASN A 88 3.81 21.05 -5.38
N ALA A 89 3.38 20.02 -4.64
CA ALA A 89 2.01 19.90 -4.16
C ALA A 89 1.59 21.14 -3.34
N GLY A 90 0.36 21.60 -3.57
CA GLY A 90 -0.19 22.73 -2.84
C GLY A 90 -0.54 22.39 -1.39
N SER A 91 -0.69 23.42 -0.54
CA SER A 91 -1.02 23.25 0.88
C SER A 91 -2.32 22.48 1.10
N GLU A 92 -3.34 22.67 0.26
CA GLU A 92 -4.61 21.96 0.33
C GLU A 92 -4.45 20.46 -0.02
N GLU A 93 -3.66 20.14 -1.05
CA GLU A 93 -3.36 18.77 -1.45
C GLU A 93 -2.58 18.03 -0.36
N LEU A 94 -1.56 18.69 0.22
CA LEU A 94 -0.81 18.17 1.36
C LEU A 94 -1.71 17.92 2.58
N ALA A 95 -2.63 18.85 2.89
CA ALA A 95 -3.58 18.70 3.99
C ALA A 95 -4.49 17.47 3.82
N VAL A 96 -5.04 17.29 2.60
CA VAL A 96 -5.89 16.12 2.29
C VAL A 96 -5.10 14.83 2.40
N ALA A 97 -3.86 14.81 1.90
CA ALA A 97 -2.98 13.64 1.97
C ALA A 97 -2.66 13.25 3.41
N LEU A 98 -2.29 14.22 4.26
CA LEU A 98 -1.98 13.95 5.67
C LEU A 98 -3.19 13.37 6.42
N ARG A 99 -4.40 13.88 6.17
CA ARG A 99 -5.63 13.33 6.76
C ARG A 99 -5.90 11.90 6.31
N ALA A 100 -5.81 11.65 5.01
CA ALA A 100 -6.04 10.31 4.45
C ALA A 100 -5.05 9.29 5.00
N LEU A 101 -3.76 9.64 5.08
CA LEU A 101 -2.73 8.78 5.63
C LEU A 101 -2.93 8.50 7.13
N ALA A 102 -3.31 9.52 7.91
CA ALA A 102 -3.62 9.35 9.34
C ALA A 102 -4.82 8.41 9.58
N GLU A 103 -5.74 8.30 8.60
CA GLU A 103 -6.86 7.35 8.62
C GLU A 103 -6.48 5.97 8.02
N GLY A 104 -5.21 5.77 7.64
CA GLY A 104 -4.72 4.50 7.09
C GLY A 104 -5.03 4.29 5.60
N LEU A 105 -5.31 5.35 4.85
CA LEU A 105 -5.58 5.29 3.41
C LEU A 105 -4.29 5.54 2.61
N TRP A 106 -4.23 4.99 1.40
CA TRP A 106 -3.17 5.30 0.45
C TRP A 106 -3.48 6.58 -0.32
N VAL A 107 -2.42 7.34 -0.64
CA VAL A 107 -2.52 8.60 -1.38
C VAL A 107 -1.54 8.61 -2.53
N GLY A 108 -2.00 9.05 -3.69
CA GLY A 108 -1.12 9.23 -4.85
C GLY A 108 -1.72 10.20 -5.86
N SER A 109 -0.86 10.92 -6.58
CA SER A 109 -1.34 11.69 -7.72
C SER A 109 -1.88 10.75 -8.80
N PRO A 110 -2.90 11.18 -9.59
CA PRO A 110 -3.48 10.33 -10.64
C PRO A 110 -2.44 9.77 -11.61
N VAL A 111 -1.42 10.56 -11.95
CA VAL A 111 -0.32 10.15 -12.85
C VAL A 111 0.51 9.03 -12.23
N LEU A 112 0.88 9.15 -10.95
CA LEU A 112 1.65 8.11 -10.25
C LEU A 112 0.83 6.84 -10.07
N VAL A 113 -0.43 6.96 -9.67
CA VAL A 113 -1.34 5.81 -9.54
C VAL A 113 -1.54 5.11 -10.87
N GLN A 114 -1.74 5.86 -11.96
CA GLN A 114 -1.89 5.29 -13.29
C GLN A 114 -0.62 4.55 -13.73
N ASN A 115 0.57 5.13 -13.53
CA ASN A 115 1.84 4.48 -13.86
C ASN A 115 2.08 3.22 -13.01
N LEU A 116 1.74 3.25 -11.72
CA LEU A 116 1.82 2.07 -10.86
C LEU A 116 0.85 0.98 -11.33
N LEU A 117 -0.36 1.35 -11.74
CA LEU A 117 -1.32 0.41 -12.32
C LEU A 117 -0.85 -0.13 -13.68
N GLU A 118 -0.25 0.70 -14.53
CA GLU A 118 0.30 0.27 -15.83
C GLU A 118 1.53 -0.63 -15.69
N GLN A 119 2.37 -0.41 -14.70
CA GLN A 119 3.48 -1.32 -14.36
C GLN A 119 2.98 -2.64 -13.75
N HIS A 120 1.79 -2.63 -13.14
CA HIS A 120 1.11 -3.82 -12.65
C HIS A 120 -0.01 -4.29 -13.59
N THR A 121 -0.27 -3.61 -14.73
CA THR A 121 -1.09 -4.16 -15.81
C THR A 121 -0.30 -5.28 -16.45
N LEU A 122 -0.82 -6.43 -16.19
CA LEU A 122 -0.46 -7.76 -16.65
C LEU A 122 0.30 -7.73 -17.97
N PRO A 123 1.42 -8.45 -18.09
CA PRO A 123 1.96 -8.79 -19.39
C PRO A 123 0.82 -9.39 -20.24
N ASP A 124 0.79 -9.01 -21.51
CA ASP A 124 -0.14 -9.51 -22.51
C ASP A 124 -0.48 -10.97 -22.27
N LEU A 125 -1.77 -11.30 -22.24
CA LEU A 125 -2.28 -12.63 -21.92
C LEU A 125 -1.76 -13.77 -22.80
N GLU A 126 -0.86 -13.47 -23.73
CA GLU A 126 -0.19 -14.48 -24.60
C GLU A 126 1.22 -14.87 -24.12
N GLU A 127 1.89 -14.12 -23.23
CA GLU A 127 3.21 -14.49 -22.68
C GLU A 127 3.20 -14.87 -21.18
N ALA A 128 2.09 -14.74 -20.48
CA ALA A 128 1.96 -15.02 -19.04
C ALA A 128 1.81 -16.51 -18.69
N GLU A 129 2.19 -17.43 -19.58
CA GLU A 129 2.18 -18.87 -19.26
C GLU A 129 3.35 -19.33 -18.37
N LEU A 130 4.30 -18.45 -17.97
CA LEU A 130 5.55 -18.95 -17.42
C LEU A 130 6.00 -18.47 -16.04
N VAL A 131 5.36 -17.52 -15.35
CA VAL A 131 5.70 -17.26 -13.92
C VAL A 131 4.49 -16.70 -13.16
N ALA A 132 3.43 -17.45 -12.99
CA ALA A 132 2.49 -17.19 -11.91
C ALA A 132 3.11 -17.76 -10.64
N ASP A 133 3.31 -16.93 -9.62
CA ASP A 133 3.71 -17.42 -8.29
C ASP A 133 2.70 -18.51 -7.87
N PRO A 134 3.13 -19.77 -7.69
CA PRO A 134 2.20 -20.87 -7.48
C PRO A 134 1.40 -20.59 -6.20
N LEU A 135 0.11 -20.90 -6.24
CA LEU A 135 -0.71 -20.83 -5.03
C LEU A 135 -0.07 -21.70 -3.95
N THR A 136 -0.05 -21.19 -2.72
CA THR A 136 0.32 -22.00 -1.57
C THR A 136 -0.71 -23.13 -1.39
N GLU A 137 -0.35 -24.20 -0.69
CA GLU A 137 -1.30 -25.30 -0.37
C GLU A 137 -2.57 -24.73 0.26
N ARG A 138 -2.45 -23.73 1.14
CA ARG A 138 -3.57 -23.13 1.83
C ARG A 138 -4.47 -22.30 0.91
N GLU A 139 -3.90 -21.59 -0.05
CA GLU A 139 -4.66 -20.86 -1.07
C GLU A 139 -5.37 -21.82 -2.04
N HIS A 140 -4.76 -22.97 -2.35
CA HIS A 140 -5.41 -24.04 -3.10
C HIS A 140 -6.62 -24.61 -2.36
N GLU A 141 -6.48 -24.94 -1.08
CA GLU A 141 -7.59 -25.43 -0.25
C GLU A 141 -8.74 -24.41 -0.21
N VAL A 142 -8.41 -23.13 0.00
CA VAL A 142 -9.40 -22.05 0.00
C VAL A 142 -10.08 -21.94 -1.36
N LEU A 143 -9.33 -21.97 -2.48
CA LEU A 143 -9.87 -21.89 -3.83
C LEU A 143 -10.83 -23.06 -4.13
N GLN A 144 -10.49 -24.27 -3.71
CA GLN A 144 -11.34 -25.44 -3.87
C GLN A 144 -12.69 -25.27 -3.15
N LEU A 145 -12.66 -24.86 -1.89
CA LEU A 145 -13.88 -24.62 -1.11
C LEU A 145 -14.72 -23.44 -1.65
N VAL A 146 -14.04 -22.45 -2.25
CA VAL A 146 -14.68 -21.35 -2.98
C VAL A 146 -15.40 -21.88 -4.23
N ALA A 147 -14.80 -22.80 -4.98
CA ALA A 147 -15.39 -23.41 -6.15
C ALA A 147 -16.61 -24.30 -5.80
N GLU A 148 -16.58 -24.95 -4.64
CA GLU A 148 -17.71 -25.68 -4.07
C GLU A 148 -18.86 -24.78 -3.60
N GLY A 149 -18.68 -23.46 -3.63
CA GLY A 149 -19.73 -22.49 -3.27
C GLY A 149 -19.83 -22.17 -1.78
N LEU A 150 -18.90 -22.61 -0.92
CA LEU A 150 -18.95 -22.40 0.53
C LEU A 150 -18.77 -20.91 0.89
N ALA A 151 -19.60 -20.38 1.78
CA ALA A 151 -19.39 -19.05 2.35
C ALA A 151 -18.14 -18.98 3.25
N ASN A 152 -17.54 -17.80 3.44
CA ASN A 152 -16.31 -17.65 4.23
C ASN A 152 -16.40 -18.25 5.65
N LYS A 153 -17.57 -18.20 6.26
CA LYS A 153 -17.82 -18.83 7.56
C LYS A 153 -17.72 -20.35 7.52
N GLN A 154 -18.18 -20.97 6.43
CA GLN A 154 -18.11 -22.42 6.23
C GLN A 154 -16.68 -22.85 5.91
N ILE A 155 -15.96 -22.05 5.08
CA ILE A 155 -14.54 -22.26 4.79
C ILE A 155 -13.72 -22.17 6.10
N ALA A 156 -14.00 -21.18 6.93
CA ALA A 156 -13.35 -21.00 8.23
C ALA A 156 -13.50 -22.24 9.12
N LEU A 157 -14.71 -22.79 9.19
CA LEU A 157 -15.00 -24.02 9.94
C LEU A 157 -14.27 -25.23 9.34
N SER A 158 -14.36 -25.43 8.02
CA SER A 158 -13.71 -26.57 7.33
C SER A 158 -12.20 -26.57 7.52
N LEU A 159 -11.60 -25.39 7.52
CA LEU A 159 -10.15 -25.22 7.61
C LEU A 159 -9.63 -24.97 9.04
N ASN A 160 -10.54 -24.89 10.02
CA ASN A 160 -10.25 -24.61 11.44
C ASN A 160 -9.45 -23.32 11.64
N ILE A 161 -9.87 -22.24 10.97
CA ILE A 161 -9.30 -20.88 11.06
C ILE A 161 -10.40 -19.84 11.27
N SER A 162 -10.03 -18.57 11.49
CA SER A 162 -11.00 -17.49 11.61
C SER A 162 -11.55 -17.05 10.23
N GLU A 163 -12.76 -16.49 10.21
CA GLU A 163 -13.29 -15.86 8.98
C GLU A 163 -12.38 -14.72 8.48
N HIS A 164 -11.70 -14.02 9.39
CA HIS A 164 -10.74 -12.99 9.04
C HIS A 164 -9.54 -13.57 8.28
N THR A 165 -9.03 -14.70 8.73
CA THR A 165 -7.94 -15.43 8.06
C THR A 165 -8.36 -15.92 6.67
N VAL A 166 -9.63 -16.38 6.52
CA VAL A 166 -10.17 -16.73 5.19
C VAL A 166 -10.19 -15.53 4.26
N LYS A 167 -10.63 -14.36 4.73
CA LYS A 167 -10.61 -13.11 3.95
C LYS A 167 -9.19 -12.74 3.51
N PHE A 168 -8.21 -12.90 4.39
CA PHE A 168 -6.80 -12.67 4.07
C PHE A 168 -6.33 -13.59 2.93
N HIS A 169 -6.58 -14.92 3.04
CA HIS A 169 -6.23 -15.88 1.98
C HIS A 169 -6.95 -15.57 0.66
N LEU A 170 -8.22 -15.13 0.71
CA LEU A 170 -8.96 -14.73 -0.49
C LEU A 170 -8.36 -13.50 -1.16
N SER A 171 -7.93 -12.49 -0.38
CA SER A 171 -7.29 -11.30 -0.92
C SER A 171 -5.96 -11.65 -1.60
N SER A 172 -5.12 -12.45 -0.95
CA SER A 172 -3.86 -12.95 -1.52
C SER A 172 -4.11 -13.77 -2.79
N LEU A 173 -5.09 -14.69 -2.74
CA LEU A 173 -5.51 -15.51 -3.88
C LEU A 173 -5.97 -14.65 -5.06
N TYR A 174 -6.79 -13.62 -4.82
CA TYR A 174 -7.27 -12.75 -5.88
C TYR A 174 -6.13 -11.95 -6.52
N ALA A 175 -5.19 -11.45 -5.71
CA ALA A 175 -3.99 -10.78 -6.20
C ALA A 175 -3.15 -11.72 -7.09
N LYS A 176 -2.86 -12.96 -6.64
CA LYS A 176 -2.10 -13.97 -7.41
C LYS A 176 -2.79 -14.42 -8.67
N LEU A 177 -4.13 -14.47 -8.69
CA LEU A 177 -4.92 -14.83 -9.86
C LEU A 177 -5.15 -13.63 -10.81
N GLY A 178 -4.87 -12.40 -10.38
CA GLY A 178 -5.18 -11.18 -11.13
C GLY A 178 -6.68 -10.95 -11.30
N VAL A 179 -7.48 -11.22 -10.25
CA VAL A 179 -8.95 -11.13 -10.30
C VAL A 179 -9.49 -10.30 -9.15
N THR A 180 -10.68 -9.72 -9.33
CA THR A 180 -11.30 -8.83 -8.35
C THR A 180 -12.54 -9.42 -7.70
N SER A 181 -13.00 -10.58 -8.16
CA SER A 181 -14.23 -11.20 -7.65
C SER A 181 -14.10 -12.70 -7.43
N ARG A 182 -14.95 -13.20 -6.52
CA ARG A 182 -15.06 -14.62 -6.21
C ARG A 182 -15.35 -15.48 -7.46
N THR A 183 -16.27 -15.02 -8.31
CA THR A 183 -16.64 -15.74 -9.53
C THR A 183 -15.50 -15.77 -10.54
N GLU A 184 -14.73 -14.69 -10.63
CA GLU A 184 -13.54 -14.64 -11.48
C GLU A 184 -12.45 -15.57 -10.96
N ALA A 185 -12.25 -15.66 -9.64
CA ALA A 185 -11.28 -16.58 -9.04
C ALA A 185 -11.60 -18.04 -9.38
N VAL A 186 -12.86 -18.46 -9.27
CA VAL A 186 -13.29 -19.80 -9.66
C VAL A 186 -13.04 -20.06 -11.14
N ARG A 187 -13.41 -19.11 -12.03
CA ARG A 187 -13.17 -19.23 -13.46
C ARG A 187 -11.67 -19.33 -13.81
N ALA A 188 -10.84 -18.52 -13.14
CA ALA A 188 -9.40 -18.52 -13.33
C ALA A 188 -8.78 -19.85 -12.86
N GLY A 189 -9.21 -20.38 -11.71
CA GLY A 189 -8.79 -21.66 -11.19
C GLY A 189 -9.20 -22.84 -12.08
N ALA A 190 -10.43 -22.82 -12.59
CA ALA A 190 -10.93 -23.86 -13.52
C ALA A 190 -10.14 -23.87 -14.83
N ARG A 191 -9.84 -22.69 -15.41
CA ARG A 191 -9.03 -22.60 -16.65
C ARG A 191 -7.60 -23.13 -16.47
N ARG A 192 -7.03 -23.02 -15.28
CA ARG A 192 -5.69 -23.51 -14.93
C ARG A 192 -5.70 -24.98 -14.44
N GLY A 193 -6.86 -25.62 -14.37
CA GLY A 193 -7.00 -26.99 -13.88
C GLY A 193 -6.79 -27.15 -12.37
N TRP A 194 -6.85 -26.06 -11.61
CA TRP A 194 -6.63 -26.07 -10.15
C TRP A 194 -7.89 -26.40 -9.36
N VAL A 195 -9.06 -26.29 -9.98
CA VAL A 195 -10.34 -26.71 -9.41
C VAL A 195 -11.17 -27.45 -10.45
N VAL A 196 -11.93 -28.45 -9.99
CA VAL A 196 -12.91 -29.18 -10.78
C VAL A 196 -14.29 -28.65 -10.37
N LEU A 197 -15.08 -28.24 -11.36
CA LEU A 197 -16.45 -27.73 -11.16
C LEU A 197 -17.46 -28.87 -11.23
#